data_f26015f8170a36ed5f24e909140eb88d
#
_entry.id   f26015f8170a36ed5f24e909140eb88d
#
_cell.length_a   1.000
_cell.length_b   1.000
_cell.length_c   1.000
_cell.angle_alpha   90.00
_cell.angle_beta   90.00
_cell.angle_gamma   90.00
#
_symmetry.space_group_name_H-M   'P 1'
#
loop_
_entity.id
_entity.type
_entity.pdbx_description
1 polymer ?
#
loop_
_entity_poly.entity_id
_entity_poly.type
_entity_poly.pdbx_seq_one_letter_code
_entity_poly.pdbx_strand_id
1 'polypeptide(L)'
;MPGTSYIIRRMKYEDIPQVAQIDREAFPGEWVFRSQAAYRQDLDNPSIRYMVACRDKDATESGPQETPKPSWFKRLFSYERRPSTLEYIVGFAGFWMMVGEAHIIAIGVRNGYRQLGIGEGLLIATIELAQILNANVITLEVRASNIIAQELYKKYGFQVTGRRLKYYSSDGEDAVIMSTDNIASPSFQASFQRSKEDHAQRYRDILAQVC
;
A
#
# COMPACT_ATOMS: atom_id res chain seq x y z
N MET A 1 -11.37 -6.46 -20.07
CA MET A 1 -11.71 -5.46 -19.05
C MET A 1 -10.88 -4.23 -19.33
N PRO A 2 -11.39 -2.99 -19.29
CA PRO A 2 -10.57 -1.81 -19.58
C PRO A 2 -9.42 -1.73 -18.59
N GLY A 3 -8.23 -1.37 -19.06
CA GLY A 3 -7.02 -1.22 -18.27
C GLY A 3 -7.28 -0.32 -17.07
N THR A 4 -7.09 -0.83 -15.86
CA THR A 4 -7.45 -0.10 -14.63
C THR A 4 -6.24 0.70 -14.17
N SER A 5 -6.07 1.91 -14.72
CA SER A 5 -5.17 2.88 -14.13
C SER A 5 -5.63 3.21 -12.71
N TYR A 6 -4.69 3.27 -11.77
CA TYR A 6 -4.95 3.69 -10.40
C TYR A 6 -3.99 4.78 -9.97
N ILE A 7 -4.45 5.62 -9.05
CA ILE A 7 -3.61 6.62 -8.38
C ILE A 7 -3.56 6.30 -6.89
N ILE A 8 -2.42 6.58 -6.27
CA ILE A 8 -2.26 6.45 -4.82
C ILE A 8 -2.23 7.86 -4.22
N ARG A 9 -3.01 8.07 -3.17
CA ARG A 9 -3.08 9.31 -2.41
C ARG A 9 -3.29 9.06 -0.92
N ARG A 10 -3.12 10.10 -0.12
CA ARG A 10 -3.50 10.05 1.30
C ARG A 10 -4.98 9.73 1.46
N MET A 11 -5.27 8.91 2.45
CA MET A 11 -6.64 8.58 2.85
C MET A 11 -7.32 9.81 3.47
N LYS A 12 -8.60 9.99 3.16
CA LYS A 12 -9.48 11.02 3.72
C LYS A 12 -10.58 10.38 4.55
N TYR A 13 -11.31 11.17 5.32
CA TYR A 13 -12.44 10.68 6.13
C TYR A 13 -13.55 10.05 5.27
N GLU A 14 -13.77 10.57 4.07
CA GLU A 14 -14.78 10.06 3.13
C GLU A 14 -14.44 8.65 2.62
N ASP A 15 -13.17 8.24 2.67
CA ASP A 15 -12.72 6.92 2.22
C ASP A 15 -13.00 5.81 3.25
N ILE A 16 -13.20 6.18 4.52
CA ILE A 16 -13.34 5.24 5.64
C ILE A 16 -14.32 4.10 5.37
N PRO A 17 -15.55 4.35 4.86
CA PRO A 17 -16.50 3.26 4.61
C PRO A 17 -15.97 2.21 3.63
N GLN A 18 -15.30 2.66 2.55
CA GLN A 18 -14.73 1.76 1.55
C GLN A 18 -13.47 1.04 2.09
N VAL A 19 -12.61 1.73 2.82
CA VAL A 19 -11.42 1.14 3.44
C VAL A 19 -11.82 0.08 4.46
N ALA A 20 -12.79 0.34 5.34
CA ALA A 20 -13.30 -0.64 6.29
C ALA A 20 -13.96 -1.86 5.60
N GLN A 21 -14.51 -1.69 4.40
CA GLN A 21 -15.00 -2.82 3.61
C GLN A 21 -13.83 -3.64 3.06
N ILE A 22 -12.79 -2.98 2.49
CA ILE A 22 -11.60 -3.67 1.96
C ILE A 22 -10.87 -4.42 3.07
N ASP A 23 -10.77 -3.84 4.26
CA ASP A 23 -10.17 -4.48 5.43
C ASP A 23 -10.83 -5.84 5.73
N ARG A 24 -12.16 -5.86 5.79
CA ARG A 24 -12.93 -7.11 5.99
C ARG A 24 -12.75 -8.12 4.84
N GLU A 25 -12.64 -7.65 3.60
CA GLU A 25 -12.41 -8.50 2.43
C GLU A 25 -10.99 -9.06 2.39
N ALA A 26 -9.99 -8.27 2.81
CA ALA A 26 -8.58 -8.62 2.75
C ALA A 26 -8.15 -9.54 3.91
N PHE A 27 -8.76 -9.38 5.08
CA PHE A 27 -8.39 -10.07 6.32
C PHE A 27 -9.57 -10.83 6.93
N PRO A 28 -10.17 -11.78 6.21
CA PRO A 28 -11.33 -12.54 6.72
C PRO A 28 -10.92 -13.37 7.95
N GLY A 29 -11.76 -13.35 8.98
CA GLY A 29 -11.51 -14.11 10.20
C GLY A 29 -10.65 -13.41 11.24
N GLU A 30 -10.13 -12.24 10.99
CA GLU A 30 -9.52 -11.42 12.03
C GLU A 30 -10.63 -10.84 12.91
N TRP A 31 -10.65 -11.21 14.20
CA TRP A 31 -11.74 -10.85 15.10
C TRP A 31 -11.79 -9.36 15.45
N VAL A 32 -10.74 -8.64 15.18
CA VAL A 32 -10.65 -7.19 15.38
C VAL A 32 -10.58 -6.48 14.04
N PHE A 33 -11.71 -6.48 13.32
CA PHE A 33 -11.85 -5.53 12.22
C PHE A 33 -11.75 -4.11 12.79
N ARG A 34 -10.94 -3.27 12.18
CA ARG A 34 -10.94 -1.86 12.54
C ARG A 34 -12.31 -1.26 12.24
N SER A 35 -12.98 -0.78 13.26
CA SER A 35 -14.23 -0.07 13.09
C SER A 35 -14.01 1.25 12.34
N GLN A 36 -15.05 1.79 11.74
CA GLN A 36 -14.97 3.13 11.12
C GLN A 36 -14.57 4.21 12.14
N ALA A 37 -14.95 4.04 13.41
CA ALA A 37 -14.54 4.94 14.48
C ALA A 37 -13.03 4.83 14.77
N ALA A 38 -12.47 3.62 14.75
CA ALA A 38 -11.02 3.41 14.90
C ALA A 38 -10.23 4.05 13.75
N TYR A 39 -10.69 3.91 12.50
CA TYR A 39 -10.07 4.61 11.36
C TYR A 39 -10.12 6.14 11.50
N ARG A 40 -11.22 6.70 12.04
CA ARG A 40 -11.28 8.14 12.34
C ARG A 40 -10.23 8.55 13.35
N GLN A 41 -10.15 7.83 14.45
CA GLN A 41 -9.17 8.08 15.50
C GLN A 41 -7.73 7.97 14.95
N ASP A 42 -7.47 6.99 14.08
CA ASP A 42 -6.18 6.82 13.44
C ASP A 42 -5.83 8.00 12.51
N LEU A 43 -6.81 8.53 11.76
CA LEU A 43 -6.58 9.69 10.88
C LEU A 43 -6.29 10.97 11.67
N ASP A 44 -6.82 11.09 12.88
CA ASP A 44 -6.52 12.19 13.81
C ASP A 44 -5.14 12.06 14.46
N ASN A 45 -4.56 10.85 14.45
CA ASN A 45 -3.26 10.59 15.06
C ASN A 45 -2.11 10.99 14.13
N PRO A 46 -1.26 11.97 14.52
CA PRO A 46 -0.15 12.41 13.67
C PRO A 46 0.94 11.35 13.44
N SER A 47 0.95 10.28 14.22
CA SER A 47 1.90 9.16 14.04
C SER A 47 1.38 8.07 13.10
N ILE A 48 0.11 8.07 12.71
CA ILE A 48 -0.46 7.07 11.82
C ILE A 48 -0.68 7.67 10.43
N ARG A 49 -0.36 6.92 9.42
CA ARG A 49 -0.54 7.32 8.02
C ARG A 49 -1.28 6.23 7.27
N TYR A 50 -2.31 6.66 6.54
CA TYR A 50 -3.04 5.81 5.60
C TYR A 50 -2.96 6.38 4.18
N MET A 51 -2.84 5.48 3.22
CA MET A 51 -2.93 5.75 1.79
C MET A 51 -3.98 4.86 1.16
N VAL A 52 -4.58 5.33 0.09
CA VAL A 52 -5.56 4.58 -0.70
C VAL A 52 -5.15 4.54 -2.16
N ALA A 53 -5.40 3.41 -2.80
CA ALA A 53 -5.35 3.28 -4.25
C ALA A 53 -6.76 3.48 -4.80
N CYS A 54 -6.94 4.50 -5.65
CA CYS A 54 -8.21 4.85 -6.27
C CYS A 54 -8.17 4.50 -7.74
N ARG A 55 -9.28 4.02 -8.29
CA ARG A 55 -9.42 3.88 -9.73
C ARG A 55 -9.38 5.26 -10.40
N ASP A 56 -8.52 5.40 -11.42
CA ASP A 56 -8.46 6.64 -12.20
C ASP A 56 -9.67 6.68 -13.14
N LYS A 57 -10.50 7.71 -13.02
CA LYS A 57 -11.66 7.90 -13.89
C LYS A 57 -11.29 8.47 -15.25
N ASP A 58 -10.16 9.15 -15.34
CA ASP A 58 -9.70 9.83 -16.55
C ASP A 58 -9.10 8.83 -17.57
N ALA A 59 -8.80 7.60 -17.17
CA ALA A 59 -8.23 6.57 -18.06
C ALA A 59 -9.23 6.01 -19.09
N THR A 60 -10.52 6.32 -18.97
CA THR A 60 -11.57 5.82 -19.87
C THR A 60 -11.93 6.79 -21.00
N GLU A 61 -11.44 8.04 -21.00
CA GLU A 61 -11.86 9.07 -21.96
C GLU A 61 -10.73 9.71 -22.80
N SER A 62 -9.47 9.29 -22.61
CA SER A 62 -8.34 9.90 -23.35
C SER A 62 -7.81 8.93 -24.42
N GLY A 63 -8.06 9.26 -25.69
CA GLY A 63 -7.29 8.74 -26.83
C GLY A 63 -5.79 9.08 -26.68
N PRO A 64 -4.91 8.59 -27.59
CA PRO A 64 -3.46 8.58 -27.39
C PRO A 64 -2.92 10.01 -27.30
N GLN A 65 -2.66 10.49 -26.11
CA GLN A 65 -1.88 11.68 -25.84
C GLN A 65 -0.53 11.30 -25.25
N GLU A 66 0.49 11.98 -25.75
CA GLU A 66 1.91 11.81 -25.41
C GLU A 66 2.15 11.65 -23.91
N THR A 67 2.95 10.66 -23.56
CA THR A 67 3.24 10.20 -22.21
C THR A 67 3.94 11.28 -21.38
N PRO A 68 3.28 11.90 -20.39
CA PRO A 68 4.01 12.56 -19.32
C PRO A 68 4.56 11.48 -18.39
N LYS A 69 5.83 11.57 -18.03
CA LYS A 69 6.46 10.74 -16.97
C LYS A 69 5.53 10.68 -15.76
N PRO A 70 5.29 9.51 -15.16
CA PRO A 70 4.35 9.37 -14.05
C PRO A 70 4.86 10.11 -12.82
N SER A 71 4.52 11.38 -12.72
CA SER A 71 4.78 12.21 -11.54
C SER A 71 3.68 11.98 -10.49
N TRP A 72 3.44 10.70 -10.13
CA TRP A 72 2.54 10.34 -9.04
C TRP A 72 3.00 10.94 -7.69
N PHE A 73 4.30 11.20 -7.55
CA PHE A 73 4.90 11.85 -6.41
C PHE A 73 4.39 13.29 -6.20
N LYS A 74 4.15 14.06 -7.28
CA LYS A 74 3.58 15.42 -7.16
C LYS A 74 2.12 15.40 -6.68
N ARG A 75 1.37 14.32 -6.91
CA ARG A 75 -0.04 14.18 -6.51
C ARG A 75 -0.24 13.79 -5.04
N LEU A 76 0.75 13.20 -4.38
CA LEU A 76 0.70 12.94 -2.93
C LEU A 76 0.65 14.24 -2.10
N PHE A 77 1.09 15.35 -2.66
CA PHE A 77 1.19 16.64 -1.99
C PHE A 77 0.38 17.78 -2.62
N SER A 78 -0.25 17.58 -3.78
CA SER A 78 -1.13 18.59 -4.37
C SER A 78 -2.52 18.51 -3.74
N TYR A 79 -2.73 19.39 -2.80
CA TYR A 79 -4.03 19.77 -2.25
C TYR A 79 -4.69 20.71 -3.25
N GLU A 80 -5.55 20.17 -4.10
CA GLU A 80 -6.68 20.85 -4.75
C GLU A 80 -7.21 20.01 -5.92
N ARG A 81 -8.28 19.24 -5.67
CA ARG A 81 -9.26 18.90 -6.70
C ARG A 81 -10.65 18.84 -6.09
N ARG A 82 -11.60 19.43 -6.81
CA ARG A 82 -13.01 19.60 -6.48
C ARG A 82 -13.68 18.30 -6.01
N PRO A 83 -14.65 18.35 -5.09
CA PRO A 83 -15.41 17.17 -4.69
C PRO A 83 -16.33 16.76 -5.86
N SER A 84 -15.89 15.78 -6.62
CA SER A 84 -16.73 15.17 -7.63
C SER A 84 -16.77 13.67 -7.40
N THR A 85 -17.95 13.15 -7.13
CA THR A 85 -18.27 11.72 -7.08
C THR A 85 -17.23 10.88 -6.33
N LEU A 86 -17.65 10.18 -5.29
CA LEU A 86 -16.81 9.30 -4.48
C LEU A 86 -15.90 8.44 -5.38
N GLU A 87 -14.59 8.66 -5.29
CA GLU A 87 -13.61 7.84 -6.01
C GLU A 87 -13.76 6.39 -5.53
N TYR A 88 -13.66 5.43 -6.45
CA TYR A 88 -13.75 4.02 -6.08
C TYR A 88 -12.40 3.53 -5.57
N ILE A 89 -12.35 3.20 -4.27
CA ILE A 89 -11.13 2.72 -3.61
C ILE A 89 -10.97 1.22 -3.88
N VAL A 90 -9.80 0.83 -4.40
CA VAL A 90 -9.48 -0.55 -4.75
C VAL A 90 -8.47 -1.20 -3.82
N GLY A 91 -7.76 -0.40 -3.00
CA GLY A 91 -6.83 -0.89 -2.00
C GLY A 91 -6.42 0.21 -1.02
N PHE A 92 -5.80 -0.18 0.07
CA PHE A 92 -5.26 0.74 1.07
C PHE A 92 -3.99 0.18 1.72
N ALA A 93 -3.20 1.07 2.29
CA ALA A 93 -2.07 0.75 3.16
C ALA A 93 -2.06 1.69 4.36
N GLY A 94 -1.65 1.18 5.52
CA GLY A 94 -1.49 1.95 6.73
C GLY A 94 -0.20 1.58 7.46
N PHE A 95 0.45 2.57 8.07
CA PHE A 95 1.61 2.35 8.92
C PHE A 95 1.66 3.35 10.09
N TRP A 96 2.29 2.94 11.15
CA TRP A 96 2.54 3.74 12.34
C TRP A 96 4.00 4.18 12.37
N MET A 97 4.23 5.49 12.52
CA MET A 97 5.56 6.07 12.73
C MET A 97 5.90 6.07 14.21
N MET A 98 6.96 5.38 14.54
CA MET A 98 7.67 5.45 15.82
C MET A 98 9.01 6.18 15.63
N VAL A 99 9.78 6.34 16.69
CA VAL A 99 11.09 7.01 16.59
C VAL A 99 12.02 6.16 15.70
N GLY A 100 12.26 6.64 14.49
CA GLY A 100 13.14 5.99 13.52
C GLY A 100 12.59 4.73 12.85
N GLU A 101 11.36 4.32 13.14
CA GLU A 101 10.74 3.12 12.60
C GLU A 101 9.35 3.40 12.01
N ALA A 102 9.06 2.85 10.84
CA ALA A 102 7.73 2.79 10.28
C ALA A 102 7.19 1.35 10.38
N HIS A 103 6.14 1.15 11.16
CA HIS A 103 5.52 -0.17 11.32
C HIS A 103 4.29 -0.29 10.45
N ILE A 104 4.33 -1.17 9.43
CA ILE A 104 3.18 -1.40 8.54
C ILE A 104 2.10 -2.16 9.30
N ILE A 105 0.92 -1.53 9.38
CA ILE A 105 -0.25 -2.07 10.08
C ILE A 105 -1.05 -2.99 9.17
N ALA A 106 -1.23 -2.58 7.91
CA ALA A 106 -2.00 -3.32 6.91
C ALA A 106 -1.68 -2.87 5.49
N ILE A 107 -1.75 -3.81 4.54
CA ILE A 107 -1.84 -3.54 3.10
C ILE A 107 -2.96 -4.44 2.58
N GLY A 108 -4.07 -3.85 2.15
CA GLY A 108 -5.25 -4.58 1.67
C GLY A 108 -5.65 -4.16 0.26
N VAL A 109 -6.06 -5.14 -0.55
CA VAL A 109 -6.56 -4.92 -1.93
C VAL A 109 -7.85 -5.72 -2.10
N ARG A 110 -8.88 -5.10 -2.70
CA ARG A 110 -10.13 -5.78 -3.03
C ARG A 110 -9.88 -7.04 -3.85
N ASN A 111 -10.66 -8.09 -3.60
CA ASN A 111 -10.49 -9.40 -4.24
C ASN A 111 -10.44 -9.30 -5.77
N GLY A 112 -11.33 -8.54 -6.41
CA GLY A 112 -11.38 -8.37 -7.87
C GLY A 112 -10.23 -7.52 -8.47
N TYR A 113 -9.35 -6.95 -7.62
CA TYR A 113 -8.25 -6.07 -8.02
C TYR A 113 -6.88 -6.61 -7.58
N ARG A 114 -6.83 -7.84 -7.06
CA ARG A 114 -5.57 -8.52 -6.72
C ARG A 114 -4.82 -8.92 -7.98
N GLN A 115 -3.50 -9.14 -7.84
CA GLN A 115 -2.58 -9.53 -8.94
C GLN A 115 -2.43 -8.48 -10.06
N LEU A 116 -2.92 -7.25 -9.85
CA LEU A 116 -2.78 -6.12 -10.76
C LEU A 116 -1.67 -5.13 -10.33
N GLY A 117 -0.75 -5.56 -9.47
CA GLY A 117 0.34 -4.71 -8.98
C GLY A 117 -0.05 -3.65 -7.93
N ILE A 118 -1.34 -3.54 -7.56
CA ILE A 118 -1.84 -2.48 -6.66
C ILE A 118 -1.23 -2.60 -5.25
N GLY A 119 -1.16 -3.83 -4.70
CA GLY A 119 -0.54 -4.05 -3.39
C GLY A 119 0.96 -3.71 -3.38
N GLU A 120 1.65 -4.01 -4.48
CA GLU A 120 3.04 -3.64 -4.70
C GLU A 120 3.20 -2.11 -4.79
N GLY A 121 2.34 -1.42 -5.54
CA GLY A 121 2.32 0.05 -5.61
C GLY A 121 2.06 0.71 -4.26
N LEU A 122 1.15 0.15 -3.45
CA LEU A 122 0.91 0.62 -2.07
C LEU A 122 2.12 0.42 -1.17
N LEU A 123 2.84 -0.70 -1.29
CA LEU A 123 4.08 -0.94 -0.55
C LEU A 123 5.16 0.07 -0.95
N ILE A 124 5.34 0.32 -2.26
CA ILE A 124 6.28 1.34 -2.77
C ILE A 124 5.95 2.70 -2.15
N ALA A 125 4.69 3.14 -2.23
CA ALA A 125 4.26 4.41 -1.66
C ALA A 125 4.48 4.49 -0.14
N THR A 126 4.30 3.36 0.58
CA THR A 126 4.59 3.27 2.02
C THR A 126 6.08 3.48 2.30
N ILE A 127 6.97 2.80 1.56
CA ILE A 127 8.42 2.94 1.73
C ILE A 127 8.85 4.39 1.46
N GLU A 128 8.37 5.01 0.38
CA GLU A 128 8.72 6.39 0.04
C GLU A 128 8.21 7.39 1.09
N LEU A 129 6.99 7.21 1.59
CA LEU A 129 6.46 8.08 2.63
C LEU A 129 7.22 7.89 3.97
N ALA A 130 7.62 6.66 4.31
CA ALA A 130 8.45 6.37 5.46
C ALA A 130 9.83 7.07 5.36
N GLN A 131 10.44 7.08 4.16
CA GLN A 131 11.69 7.79 3.90
C GLN A 131 11.53 9.31 4.10
N ILE A 132 10.47 9.90 3.56
CA ILE A 132 10.15 11.34 3.74
C ILE A 132 9.97 11.69 5.22
N LEU A 133 9.43 10.77 6.01
CA LEU A 133 9.22 10.93 7.45
C LEU A 133 10.46 10.55 8.28
N ASN A 134 11.62 10.31 7.63
CA ASN A 134 12.89 9.97 8.24
C ASN A 134 12.87 8.68 9.07
N ALA A 135 12.11 7.66 8.63
CA ALA A 135 12.26 6.32 9.16
C ALA A 135 13.63 5.75 8.73
N ASN A 136 14.27 5.02 9.64
CA ASN A 136 15.49 4.26 9.36
C ASN A 136 15.17 2.84 8.92
N VAL A 137 14.10 2.26 9.48
CA VAL A 137 13.72 0.87 9.32
C VAL A 137 12.21 0.78 9.09
N ILE A 138 11.79 -0.21 8.31
CA ILE A 138 10.36 -0.54 8.16
C ILE A 138 10.14 -1.97 8.65
N THR A 139 9.11 -2.16 9.47
CA THR A 139 8.75 -3.47 10.05
C THR A 139 7.32 -3.84 9.73
N LEU A 140 7.01 -5.12 9.79
CA LEU A 140 5.66 -5.66 9.65
C LEU A 140 5.53 -7.06 10.26
N GLU A 141 4.28 -7.46 10.54
CA GLU A 141 3.90 -8.87 10.73
C GLU A 141 3.10 -9.36 9.53
N VAL A 142 3.38 -10.58 9.11
CA VAL A 142 2.67 -11.27 8.04
C VAL A 142 2.37 -12.71 8.44
N ARG A 143 1.20 -13.24 8.06
CA ARG A 143 0.85 -14.65 8.29
C ARG A 143 1.91 -15.58 7.75
N ALA A 144 2.28 -16.61 8.51
CA ALA A 144 3.28 -17.60 8.10
C ALA A 144 2.87 -18.32 6.79
N SER A 145 1.57 -18.50 6.55
CA SER A 145 1.02 -19.09 5.33
C SER A 145 1.00 -18.14 4.13
N ASN A 146 1.10 -16.82 4.33
CA ASN A 146 1.01 -15.84 3.24
C ASN A 146 2.36 -15.67 2.51
N ILE A 147 2.79 -16.73 1.83
CA ILE A 147 4.06 -16.76 1.09
C ILE A 147 4.12 -15.68 0.02
N ILE A 148 3.00 -15.40 -0.66
CA ILE A 148 2.94 -14.38 -1.72
C ILE A 148 3.33 -13.00 -1.19
N ALA A 149 2.79 -12.61 -0.04
CA ALA A 149 3.13 -11.33 0.59
C ALA A 149 4.58 -11.33 1.09
N GLN A 150 5.05 -12.43 1.70
CA GLN A 150 6.44 -12.55 2.15
C GLN A 150 7.44 -12.38 0.99
N GLU A 151 7.20 -13.00 -0.16
CA GLU A 151 8.05 -12.84 -1.36
C GLU A 151 7.99 -11.41 -1.90
N LEU A 152 6.81 -10.77 -1.88
CA LEU A 152 6.70 -9.35 -2.22
C LEU A 152 7.57 -8.49 -1.29
N TYR A 153 7.50 -8.70 0.02
CA TYR A 153 8.30 -7.95 0.99
C TYR A 153 9.81 -8.20 0.80
N LYS A 154 10.23 -9.46 0.59
CA LYS A 154 11.65 -9.80 0.30
C LYS A 154 12.17 -9.05 -0.92
N LYS A 155 11.38 -8.94 -1.98
CA LYS A 155 11.74 -8.17 -3.19
C LYS A 155 12.09 -6.71 -2.86
N TYR A 156 11.46 -6.15 -1.83
CA TYR A 156 11.68 -4.77 -1.37
C TYR A 156 12.63 -4.67 -0.17
N GLY A 157 13.46 -5.69 0.05
CA GLY A 157 14.55 -5.65 1.02
C GLY A 157 14.15 -6.01 2.44
N PHE A 158 12.93 -6.52 2.66
CA PHE A 158 12.55 -7.06 3.97
C PHE A 158 13.17 -8.45 4.18
N GLN A 159 13.65 -8.70 5.38
CA GLN A 159 14.18 -9.97 5.83
C GLN A 159 13.40 -10.47 7.03
N VAL A 160 13.34 -11.80 7.22
CA VAL A 160 12.73 -12.40 8.40
C VAL A 160 13.63 -12.12 9.61
N THR A 161 13.09 -11.43 10.60
CA THR A 161 13.80 -11.08 11.83
C THR A 161 13.24 -11.77 13.07
N GLY A 162 12.09 -12.42 12.95
CA GLY A 162 11.47 -13.12 14.07
C GLY A 162 10.16 -13.79 13.72
N ARG A 163 9.54 -14.36 14.74
CA ARG A 163 8.22 -14.99 14.66
C ARG A 163 7.45 -14.75 15.97
N ARG A 164 6.15 -14.50 15.85
CA ARG A 164 5.21 -14.47 17.00
C ARG A 164 4.32 -15.70 16.91
N LEU A 165 4.44 -16.58 17.89
CA LEU A 165 3.62 -17.78 17.95
C LEU A 165 2.16 -17.44 18.28
N LYS A 166 1.23 -18.10 17.59
CA LYS A 166 -0.23 -17.93 17.80
C LYS A 166 -0.69 -16.48 17.79
N TYR A 167 -0.12 -15.69 16.91
CA TYR A 167 -0.37 -14.24 16.84
C TYR A 167 -1.78 -13.92 16.35
N TYR A 168 -2.22 -14.64 15.32
CA TYR A 168 -3.57 -14.47 14.77
C TYR A 168 -4.57 -15.27 15.58
N SER A 169 -5.35 -14.58 16.39
CA SER A 169 -6.28 -15.21 17.36
C SER A 169 -7.45 -15.93 16.69
N SER A 170 -7.75 -15.64 15.43
CA SER A 170 -8.83 -16.27 14.67
C SER A 170 -8.61 -17.79 14.46
N ASP A 171 -7.38 -18.22 14.26
CA ASP A 171 -7.00 -19.59 13.91
C ASP A 171 -5.72 -20.07 14.61
N GLY A 172 -5.10 -19.21 15.43
CA GLY A 172 -3.85 -19.52 16.13
C GLY A 172 -2.63 -19.57 15.22
N GLU A 173 -2.71 -19.01 14.01
CA GLU A 173 -1.57 -18.97 13.09
C GLU A 173 -0.45 -18.05 13.61
N ASP A 174 0.79 -18.42 13.32
CA ASP A 174 1.96 -17.62 13.65
C ASP A 174 2.09 -16.43 12.70
N ALA A 175 2.66 -15.33 13.19
CA ALA A 175 3.15 -14.26 12.37
C ALA A 175 4.67 -14.37 12.16
N VAL A 176 5.11 -14.14 10.93
CA VAL A 176 6.50 -13.87 10.59
C VAL A 176 6.73 -12.38 10.74
N ILE A 177 7.73 -11.99 11.53
CA ILE A 177 8.16 -10.59 11.64
C ILE A 177 9.18 -10.35 10.54
N MET A 178 8.97 -9.33 9.73
CA MET A 178 9.91 -8.93 8.70
C MET A 178 10.32 -7.47 8.88
N SER A 179 11.59 -7.18 8.61
CA SER A 179 12.18 -5.85 8.76
C SER A 179 13.14 -5.57 7.62
N THR A 180 13.26 -4.31 7.22
CA THR A 180 14.30 -3.86 6.31
C THR A 180 15.60 -3.58 7.07
N ASP A 181 16.71 -3.52 6.36
CA ASP A 181 17.89 -2.79 6.80
C ASP A 181 17.60 -1.28 6.81
N ASN A 182 18.62 -0.47 7.09
CA ASN A 182 18.49 0.99 7.03
C ASN A 182 18.07 1.44 5.62
N ILE A 183 16.83 1.93 5.53
CA ILE A 183 16.23 2.36 4.25
C ILE A 183 16.89 3.61 3.64
N ALA A 184 17.70 4.35 4.41
CA ALA A 184 18.49 5.46 3.91
C ALA A 184 19.85 5.02 3.34
N SER A 185 20.24 3.73 3.50
CA SER A 185 21.52 3.23 3.01
C SER A 185 21.57 3.26 1.46
N PRO A 186 22.74 3.56 0.87
CA PRO A 186 22.89 3.57 -0.60
C PRO A 186 22.51 2.23 -1.26
N SER A 187 22.81 1.11 -0.59
CA SER A 187 22.49 -0.24 -1.08
C SER A 187 20.99 -0.48 -1.16
N PHE A 188 20.26 -0.11 -0.09
CA PHE A 188 18.80 -0.21 -0.07
C PHE A 188 18.20 0.68 -1.15
N GLN A 189 18.62 1.94 -1.24
CA GLN A 189 18.11 2.89 -2.22
C GLN A 189 18.29 2.41 -3.66
N ALA A 190 19.46 1.88 -4.00
CA ALA A 190 19.74 1.34 -5.35
C ALA A 190 18.86 0.11 -5.67
N SER A 191 18.65 -0.78 -4.71
CA SER A 191 17.78 -1.95 -4.88
C SER A 191 16.30 -1.56 -4.98
N PHE A 192 15.86 -0.67 -4.11
CA PHE A 192 14.50 -0.13 -4.10
C PHE A 192 14.14 0.56 -5.41
N GLN A 193 15.04 1.41 -5.92
CA GLN A 193 14.82 2.12 -7.18
C GLN A 193 14.66 1.15 -8.36
N ARG A 194 15.51 0.11 -8.46
CA ARG A 194 15.38 -0.96 -9.48
C ARG A 194 14.03 -1.67 -9.39
N SER A 195 13.65 -2.12 -8.20
CA SER A 195 12.37 -2.82 -8.00
C SER A 195 11.17 -1.94 -8.35
N LYS A 196 11.26 -0.64 -8.09
CA LYS A 196 10.24 0.35 -8.46
C LYS A 196 10.12 0.55 -9.97
N GLU A 197 11.26 0.61 -10.67
CA GLU A 197 11.29 0.69 -12.14
C GLU A 197 10.70 -0.56 -12.79
N ASP A 198 11.05 -1.75 -12.28
CA ASP A 198 10.49 -3.02 -12.72
C ASP A 198 8.97 -3.10 -12.50
N HIS A 199 8.48 -2.57 -11.37
CA HIS A 199 7.05 -2.48 -11.13
C HIS A 199 6.37 -1.54 -12.14
N ALA A 200 6.95 -0.36 -12.36
CA ALA A 200 6.40 0.63 -13.29
C ALA A 200 6.37 0.10 -14.73
N GLN A 201 7.36 -0.68 -15.15
CA GLN A 201 7.38 -1.31 -16.47
C GLN A 201 6.30 -2.38 -16.59
N ARG A 202 6.24 -3.33 -15.64
CA ARG A 202 5.20 -4.38 -15.64
C ARG A 202 3.78 -3.82 -15.60
N TYR A 203 3.57 -2.74 -14.85
CA TYR A 203 2.27 -2.10 -14.79
C TYR A 203 1.88 -1.47 -16.13
N ARG A 204 2.81 -0.85 -16.87
CA ARG A 204 2.59 -0.36 -18.25
C ARG A 204 2.25 -1.51 -19.21
N ASP A 205 2.97 -2.63 -19.10
CA ASP A 205 2.74 -3.80 -19.94
C ASP A 205 1.37 -4.44 -19.69
N ILE A 206 0.93 -4.49 -18.43
CA ILE A 206 -0.43 -4.96 -18.07
C ILE A 206 -1.49 -4.05 -18.70
N LEU A 207 -1.32 -2.73 -18.64
CA LEU A 207 -2.24 -1.80 -19.27
C LEU A 207 -2.27 -1.95 -20.80
N ALA A 208 -1.11 -2.17 -21.44
CA ALA A 208 -1.01 -2.34 -22.89
C ALA A 208 -1.64 -3.64 -23.40
N GLN A 209 -1.68 -4.70 -22.58
CA GLN A 209 -2.30 -6.00 -22.95
C GLN A 209 -3.83 -6.00 -22.81
N VAL A 210 -4.40 -5.03 -22.11
CA VAL A 210 -5.85 -4.97 -21.82
C VAL A 210 -6.56 -3.94 -22.72
N CYS A 211 -5.80 -3.11 -23.44
CA CYS A 211 -6.28 -2.23 -24.52
C CYS A 211 -6.25 -2.95 -25.87
#